data_7ac634ee1969c19582230b17801eef54
#
_entry.id   7ac634ee1969c19582230b17801eef54
#
_cell.length_a   1.000
_cell.length_b   1.000
_cell.length_c   1.000
_cell.angle_alpha   90.00
_cell.angle_beta   90.00
_cell.angle_gamma   90.00
#
_symmetry.space_group_name_H-M   'P 1'
#
loop_
_entity.id
_entity.type
_entity.pdbx_description
1 polymer ?
#
loop_
_entity_poly.entity_id
_entity_poly.type
_entity_poly.pdbx_seq_one_letter_code
_entity_poly.pdbx_strand_id
1 'polypeptide(L)'
;IAFAVWGATIGGMVALGPVLGGWLATSFGDDGWRLAFNINAPIGLLIVIGLLLFVNESKVEQRSGLPDIFGAILSVGLFLTLVFGLIEGRNYGWWNVNKEFTVGSFSWGNPGFSVIPVALGLSVVFGVLFFFWERAREHAHKPVLLDLNLFKVTSFRNGSLAALIISMGEFGILFAIPLWLQNVLGLSPV
;
A
#
# COMPACT_ATOMS: atom_id res chain seq x y z
N ILE A 1 12.82 2.89 -24.75
CA ILE A 1 14.00 2.99 -23.87
C ILE A 1 13.57 3.36 -22.46
N ALA A 2 12.77 4.44 -22.22
CA ALA A 2 12.39 4.89 -20.87
C ALA A 2 11.71 3.79 -20.03
N PHE A 3 10.72 3.08 -20.59
CA PHE A 3 10.06 1.97 -19.90
C PHE A 3 10.98 0.79 -19.60
N ALA A 4 11.97 0.53 -20.47
CA ALA A 4 12.94 -0.54 -20.24
C ALA A 4 13.87 -0.18 -19.05
N VAL A 5 14.34 1.07 -18.99
CA VAL A 5 15.16 1.56 -17.86
C VAL A 5 14.34 1.53 -16.55
N TRP A 6 13.10 2.00 -16.61
CA TRP A 6 12.19 1.99 -15.45
C TRP A 6 11.93 0.56 -14.94
N GLY A 7 11.61 -0.38 -15.84
CA GLY A 7 11.39 -1.78 -15.49
C GLY A 7 12.66 -2.46 -14.94
N ALA A 8 13.83 -2.18 -15.54
CA ALA A 8 15.10 -2.70 -15.05
C ALA A 8 15.44 -2.15 -13.65
N THR A 9 15.14 -0.88 -13.38
CA THR A 9 15.33 -0.27 -12.06
C THR A 9 14.44 -0.92 -11.02
N ILE A 10 13.15 -1.12 -11.32
CA ILE A 10 12.22 -1.81 -10.41
C ILE A 10 12.70 -3.23 -10.13
N GLY A 11 12.97 -4.04 -11.19
CA GLY A 11 13.42 -5.41 -11.03
C GLY A 11 14.74 -5.52 -10.25
N GLY A 12 15.70 -4.62 -10.52
CA GLY A 12 16.96 -4.55 -9.78
C GLY A 12 16.75 -4.25 -8.30
N MET A 13 15.88 -3.29 -7.96
CA MET A 13 15.59 -2.93 -6.57
C MET A 13 14.79 -4.00 -5.82
N VAL A 14 13.88 -4.69 -6.50
CA VAL A 14 13.15 -5.84 -5.93
C VAL A 14 14.11 -6.97 -5.57
N ALA A 15 15.15 -7.21 -6.41
CA ALA A 15 16.17 -8.23 -6.12
C ALA A 15 17.14 -7.80 -5.02
N LEU A 16 17.58 -6.54 -5.04
CA LEU A 16 18.55 -6.01 -4.06
C LEU A 16 17.95 -5.74 -2.69
N GLY A 17 16.66 -5.38 -2.61
CA GLY A 17 15.99 -5.01 -1.37
C GLY A 17 16.11 -6.05 -0.26
N PRO A 18 15.68 -7.29 -0.46
CA PRO A 18 15.78 -8.35 0.54
C PRO A 18 17.24 -8.66 0.94
N VAL A 19 18.16 -8.66 -0.03
CA VAL A 19 19.59 -8.93 0.24
C VAL A 19 20.20 -7.83 1.10
N LEU A 20 20.04 -6.57 0.70
CA LEU A 20 20.55 -5.43 1.47
C LEU A 20 19.85 -5.31 2.83
N GLY A 21 18.54 -5.49 2.87
CA GLY A 21 17.76 -5.42 4.10
C GLY A 21 18.14 -6.53 5.08
N GLY A 22 18.29 -7.77 4.61
CA GLY A 22 18.73 -8.90 5.39
C GLY A 22 20.17 -8.70 5.91
N TRP A 23 21.10 -8.29 5.05
CA TRP A 23 22.47 -8.00 5.43
C TRP A 23 22.56 -6.89 6.50
N LEU A 24 21.88 -5.76 6.31
CA LEU A 24 21.86 -4.69 7.29
C LEU A 24 21.23 -5.14 8.61
N ALA A 25 20.13 -5.87 8.56
CA ALA A 25 19.43 -6.34 9.76
C ALA A 25 20.27 -7.32 10.58
N THR A 26 21.15 -8.13 9.94
CA THR A 26 21.95 -9.15 10.63
C THR A 26 23.36 -8.69 11.00
N SER A 27 23.97 -7.77 10.22
CA SER A 27 25.37 -7.37 10.43
C SER A 27 25.59 -6.36 11.54
N PHE A 28 24.54 -5.65 12.01
CA PHE A 28 24.66 -4.55 12.97
C PHE A 28 23.93 -4.82 14.31
N GLY A 29 23.71 -6.09 14.65
CA GLY A 29 23.08 -6.49 15.91
C GLY A 29 21.63 -5.99 16.06
N ASP A 30 21.23 -5.67 17.30
CA ASP A 30 19.84 -5.32 17.62
C ASP A 30 19.31 -4.06 16.91
N ASP A 31 20.19 -3.15 16.48
CA ASP A 31 19.81 -1.92 15.75
C ASP A 31 19.91 -2.06 14.23
N GLY A 32 20.28 -3.21 13.70
CA GLY A 32 20.47 -3.44 12.26
C GLY A 32 19.20 -3.15 11.44
N TRP A 33 18.04 -3.50 11.96
CA TRP A 33 16.77 -3.22 11.32
C TRP A 33 16.51 -1.70 11.15
N ARG A 34 16.99 -0.87 12.09
CA ARG A 34 16.87 0.60 11.98
C ARG A 34 17.70 1.14 10.84
N LEU A 35 18.88 0.56 10.59
CA LEU A 35 19.72 0.94 9.46
C LEU A 35 19.08 0.58 8.12
N ALA A 36 18.37 -0.56 8.04
CA ALA A 36 17.61 -0.94 6.86
C ALA A 36 16.52 0.08 6.49
N PHE A 37 15.94 0.77 7.47
CA PHE A 37 15.00 1.87 7.22
C PHE A 37 15.72 3.21 6.97
N ASN A 38 16.77 3.49 7.72
CA ASN A 38 17.50 4.77 7.65
C ASN A 38 18.21 4.98 6.31
N ILE A 39 18.57 3.91 5.59
CA ILE A 39 19.16 4.00 4.24
C ILE A 39 18.24 4.71 3.24
N ASN A 40 16.93 4.72 3.50
CA ASN A 40 15.97 5.44 2.66
C ASN A 40 16.12 6.97 2.77
N ALA A 41 16.65 7.49 3.87
CA ALA A 41 16.81 8.94 4.04
C ALA A 41 17.84 9.54 3.06
N PRO A 42 19.09 9.03 2.95
CA PRO A 42 20.04 9.53 1.95
C PRO A 42 19.59 9.25 0.52
N ILE A 43 18.94 8.10 0.26
CA ILE A 43 18.39 7.80 -1.07
C ILE A 43 17.27 8.79 -1.42
N GLY A 44 16.36 9.07 -0.49
CA GLY A 44 15.31 10.06 -0.69
C GLY A 44 15.86 11.46 -0.94
N LEU A 45 16.91 11.86 -0.22
CA LEU A 45 17.59 13.13 -0.45
C LEU A 45 18.20 13.22 -1.86
N LEU A 46 18.88 12.15 -2.31
CA LEU A 46 19.44 12.08 -3.67
C LEU A 46 18.35 12.15 -4.73
N ILE A 47 17.20 11.50 -4.52
CA ILE A 47 16.05 11.57 -5.43
C ILE A 47 15.51 13.00 -5.50
N VAL A 48 15.35 13.69 -4.36
CA VAL A 48 14.87 15.09 -4.33
C VAL A 48 15.84 16.00 -5.07
N ILE A 49 17.14 15.87 -4.82
CA ILE A 49 18.17 16.65 -5.54
C ILE A 49 18.11 16.34 -7.05
N GLY A 50 18.02 15.08 -7.42
CA GLY A 50 17.89 14.67 -8.83
C GLY A 50 16.65 15.25 -9.51
N LEU A 51 15.50 15.22 -8.84
CA LEU A 51 14.26 15.82 -9.35
C LEU A 51 14.42 17.34 -9.57
N LEU A 52 15.01 18.05 -8.61
CA LEU A 52 15.20 19.50 -8.73
C LEU A 52 16.19 19.90 -9.83
N LEU A 53 17.19 19.07 -10.11
CA LEU A 53 18.23 19.37 -11.11
C LEU A 53 17.85 18.94 -12.53
N PHE A 54 17.13 17.82 -12.68
CA PHE A 54 16.95 17.17 -14.00
C PHE A 54 15.51 17.12 -14.49
N VAL A 55 14.51 17.37 -13.63
CA VAL A 55 13.11 17.29 -14.04
C VAL A 55 12.55 18.68 -14.24
N ASN A 56 12.16 18.97 -15.48
CA ASN A 56 11.45 20.21 -15.82
C ASN A 56 10.00 20.12 -15.30
N GLU A 57 9.50 21.23 -14.76
CA GLU A 57 8.12 21.29 -14.31
C GLU A 57 7.17 21.16 -15.49
N SER A 58 6.34 20.12 -15.47
CA SER A 58 5.27 19.90 -16.46
C SER A 58 3.94 20.28 -15.83
N LYS A 59 3.36 21.40 -16.34
CA LYS A 59 2.03 21.84 -15.93
C LYS A 59 1.02 21.35 -16.95
N VAL A 60 0.14 20.45 -16.55
CA VAL A 60 -1.07 20.14 -17.31
C VAL A 60 -2.06 21.27 -17.05
N GLU A 61 -2.74 21.77 -18.09
CA GLU A 61 -3.88 22.68 -17.91
C GLU A 61 -4.89 22.04 -16.98
N GLN A 62 -4.89 22.51 -15.73
CA GLN A 62 -5.76 21.95 -14.70
C GLN A 62 -7.21 22.29 -15.04
N ARG A 63 -8.08 21.29 -14.97
CA ARG A 63 -9.49 21.55 -14.74
C ARG A 63 -9.60 22.49 -13.56
N SER A 64 -10.17 23.68 -13.77
CA SER A 64 -10.29 24.70 -12.72
C SER A 64 -11.07 24.13 -11.54
N GLY A 65 -10.43 24.03 -10.37
CA GLY A 65 -11.07 23.54 -9.15
C GLY A 65 -10.06 23.15 -8.07
N LEU A 66 -10.52 23.13 -6.84
CA LEU A 66 -9.73 22.64 -5.70
C LEU A 66 -9.49 21.13 -5.82
N PRO A 67 -8.33 20.64 -5.39
CA PRO A 67 -8.04 19.20 -5.34
C PRO A 67 -9.10 18.48 -4.49
N ASP A 68 -9.29 17.19 -4.78
CA ASP A 68 -10.30 16.38 -4.10
C ASP A 68 -9.79 15.87 -2.74
N ILE A 69 -9.76 16.76 -1.75
CA ILE A 69 -9.33 16.42 -0.39
C ILE A 69 -10.30 15.42 0.26
N PHE A 70 -11.62 15.59 0.02
CA PHE A 70 -12.59 14.69 0.64
C PHE A 70 -12.53 13.28 0.04
N GLY A 71 -12.39 13.14 -1.28
CA GLY A 71 -12.12 11.86 -1.92
C GLY A 71 -10.83 11.23 -1.41
N ALA A 72 -9.78 12.04 -1.19
CA ALA A 72 -8.53 11.54 -0.59
C ALA A 72 -8.75 10.99 0.83
N ILE A 73 -9.51 11.67 1.68
CA ILE A 73 -9.85 11.18 3.03
C ILE A 73 -10.64 9.87 2.96
N LEU A 74 -11.63 9.78 2.06
CA LEU A 74 -12.42 8.55 1.89
C LEU A 74 -11.55 7.39 1.40
N SER A 75 -10.63 7.64 0.45
CA SER A 75 -9.72 6.61 -0.05
C SER A 75 -8.72 6.14 1.04
N VAL A 76 -8.19 7.06 1.84
CA VAL A 76 -7.35 6.72 3.00
C VAL A 76 -8.14 5.88 4.01
N GLY A 77 -9.36 6.27 4.34
CA GLY A 77 -10.24 5.51 5.23
C GLY A 77 -10.51 4.10 4.71
N LEU A 78 -10.82 3.97 3.41
CA LEU A 78 -11.03 2.70 2.73
C LEU A 78 -9.81 1.77 2.89
N PHE A 79 -8.63 2.23 2.46
CA PHE A 79 -7.44 1.38 2.47
C PHE A 79 -6.92 1.12 3.87
N LEU A 80 -6.97 2.10 4.78
CA LEU A 80 -6.56 1.93 6.16
C LEU A 80 -7.35 0.81 6.84
N THR A 81 -8.70 0.87 6.75
CA THR A 81 -9.56 -0.11 7.40
C THR A 81 -9.52 -1.48 6.72
N LEU A 82 -9.35 -1.51 5.38
CA LEU A 82 -9.17 -2.76 4.63
C LEU A 82 -7.87 -3.46 5.03
N VAL A 83 -6.75 -2.75 4.96
CA VAL A 83 -5.42 -3.29 5.26
C VAL A 83 -5.32 -3.71 6.72
N PHE A 84 -5.82 -2.88 7.65
CA PHE A 84 -5.93 -3.25 9.07
C PHE A 84 -6.72 -4.54 9.25
N GLY A 85 -7.92 -4.65 8.65
CA GLY A 85 -8.76 -5.82 8.74
C GLY A 85 -8.09 -7.09 8.22
N LEU A 86 -7.38 -7.00 7.07
CA LEU A 86 -6.70 -8.14 6.47
C LEU A 86 -5.44 -8.58 7.23
N ILE A 87 -4.63 -7.63 7.71
CA ILE A 87 -3.37 -7.94 8.41
C ILE A 87 -3.66 -8.42 9.84
N GLU A 88 -4.53 -7.73 10.54
CA GLU A 88 -4.76 -7.95 11.97
C GLU A 88 -5.80 -9.03 12.26
N GLY A 89 -6.45 -9.59 11.23
CA GLY A 89 -7.46 -10.63 11.35
C GLY A 89 -6.99 -11.87 12.13
N ARG A 90 -5.70 -12.22 12.01
CA ARG A 90 -5.11 -13.33 12.77
C ARG A 90 -4.91 -12.98 14.25
N ASN A 91 -4.55 -11.76 14.57
CA ASN A 91 -4.24 -11.32 15.93
C ASN A 91 -5.51 -11.08 16.74
N TYR A 92 -6.47 -10.31 16.20
CA TYR A 92 -7.70 -9.95 16.89
C TYR A 92 -8.83 -10.95 16.68
N GLY A 93 -8.68 -11.88 15.71
CA GLY A 93 -9.70 -12.87 15.35
C GLY A 93 -10.66 -12.37 14.26
N TRP A 94 -10.99 -13.23 13.30
CA TRP A 94 -11.85 -12.87 12.16
C TRP A 94 -13.30 -12.58 12.55
N TRP A 95 -13.85 -13.33 13.52
CA TRP A 95 -15.22 -13.19 14.03
C TRP A 95 -15.23 -13.08 15.55
N ASN A 96 -14.63 -14.07 16.21
CA ASN A 96 -14.53 -14.12 17.67
C ASN A 96 -13.31 -13.33 18.12
N VAL A 97 -13.40 -12.74 19.30
CA VAL A 97 -12.29 -11.99 19.90
C VAL A 97 -11.19 -12.96 20.35
N ASN A 98 -10.01 -12.87 19.74
CA ASN A 98 -8.80 -13.56 20.20
C ASN A 98 -7.99 -12.64 21.15
N LYS A 99 -8.01 -11.34 20.86
CA LYS A 99 -7.31 -10.31 21.64
C LYS A 99 -8.15 -9.03 21.64
N GLU A 100 -8.19 -8.34 22.77
CA GLU A 100 -8.85 -7.04 22.86
C GLU A 100 -8.08 -5.99 22.04
N PHE A 101 -8.82 -5.21 21.28
CA PHE A 101 -8.27 -4.06 20.59
C PHE A 101 -8.34 -2.85 21.50
N THR A 102 -7.19 -2.25 21.82
CA THR A 102 -7.10 -1.09 22.71
C THR A 102 -6.36 0.07 22.03
N VAL A 103 -6.97 1.27 22.09
CA VAL A 103 -6.35 2.52 21.63
C VAL A 103 -6.58 3.58 22.70
N GLY A 104 -5.53 3.93 23.43
CA GLY A 104 -5.63 4.83 24.58
C GLY A 104 -6.54 4.25 25.66
N SER A 105 -7.60 4.94 26.01
CA SER A 105 -8.62 4.50 26.97
C SER A 105 -9.78 3.71 26.34
N PHE A 106 -9.83 3.61 25.02
CA PHE A 106 -10.86 2.85 24.32
C PHE A 106 -10.45 1.38 24.20
N SER A 107 -11.31 0.46 24.64
CA SER A 107 -11.12 -0.97 24.45
C SER A 107 -12.32 -1.60 23.73
N TRP A 108 -12.02 -2.47 22.78
CA TRP A 108 -13.00 -3.27 22.07
C TRP A 108 -12.67 -4.76 22.24
N GLY A 109 -13.53 -5.48 22.89
CA GLY A 109 -13.29 -6.91 23.14
C GLY A 109 -14.45 -7.59 23.86
N ASN A 110 -15.37 -6.78 24.40
CA ASN A 110 -16.56 -7.26 25.08
C ASN A 110 -17.78 -6.58 24.46
N PRO A 111 -18.44 -7.20 23.56
CA PRO A 111 -19.40 -8.27 23.71
C PRO A 111 -19.28 -9.43 22.70
N GLY A 112 -18.12 -9.97 22.53
CA GLY A 112 -18.00 -11.28 21.89
C GLY A 112 -17.68 -11.29 20.40
N PHE A 113 -17.64 -10.17 19.67
CA PHE A 113 -17.15 -10.16 18.30
C PHE A 113 -15.95 -9.21 18.11
N SER A 114 -15.07 -9.61 17.20
CA SER A 114 -13.82 -8.91 16.91
C SER A 114 -14.04 -7.54 16.27
N VAL A 115 -13.03 -6.66 16.40
CA VAL A 115 -12.95 -5.38 15.68
C VAL A 115 -12.81 -5.57 14.17
N ILE A 116 -12.36 -6.74 13.71
CA ILE A 116 -12.05 -6.99 12.30
C ILE A 116 -13.27 -6.91 11.37
N PRO A 117 -14.41 -7.56 11.65
CA PRO A 117 -15.62 -7.39 10.83
C PRO A 117 -16.08 -5.95 10.74
N VAL A 118 -15.88 -5.17 11.82
CA VAL A 118 -16.23 -3.73 11.83
C VAL A 118 -15.29 -2.97 10.92
N ALA A 119 -13.98 -3.22 11.00
CA ALA A 119 -13.00 -2.57 10.12
C ALA A 119 -13.26 -2.88 8.64
N LEU A 120 -13.54 -4.14 8.30
CA LEU A 120 -13.88 -4.55 6.94
C LEU A 120 -15.22 -3.96 6.48
N GLY A 121 -16.21 -3.90 7.36
CA GLY A 121 -17.48 -3.23 7.10
C GLY A 121 -17.31 -1.73 6.83
N LEU A 122 -16.49 -1.04 7.63
CA LEU A 122 -16.14 0.36 7.41
C LEU A 122 -15.40 0.56 6.09
N SER A 123 -14.51 -0.35 5.72
CA SER A 123 -13.84 -0.32 4.42
C SER A 123 -14.84 -0.33 3.27
N VAL A 124 -15.84 -1.20 3.32
CA VAL A 124 -16.93 -1.23 2.32
C VAL A 124 -17.70 0.07 2.31
N VAL A 125 -18.04 0.62 3.47
CA VAL A 125 -18.76 1.90 3.59
C VAL A 125 -17.94 3.04 2.97
N PHE A 126 -16.67 3.16 3.33
CA PHE A 126 -15.77 4.16 2.73
C PHE A 126 -15.64 3.97 1.21
N GLY A 127 -15.55 2.73 0.73
CA GLY A 127 -15.48 2.43 -0.70
C GLY A 127 -16.74 2.86 -1.45
N VAL A 128 -17.91 2.58 -0.89
CA VAL A 128 -19.21 3.00 -1.46
C VAL A 128 -19.33 4.52 -1.47
N LEU A 129 -18.99 5.18 -0.35
CA LEU A 129 -18.99 6.65 -0.27
C LEU A 129 -18.01 7.27 -1.26
N PHE A 130 -16.80 6.73 -1.37
CA PHE A 130 -15.79 7.17 -2.34
C PHE A 130 -16.32 7.05 -3.77
N PHE A 131 -16.90 5.90 -4.13
CA PHE A 131 -17.46 5.68 -5.47
C PHE A 131 -18.53 6.70 -5.83
N PHE A 132 -19.50 6.95 -4.94
CA PHE A 132 -20.57 7.93 -5.20
C PHE A 132 -20.04 9.35 -5.20
N TRP A 133 -19.06 9.65 -4.35
CA TRP A 133 -18.43 10.97 -4.32
C TRP A 133 -17.68 11.28 -5.62
N GLU A 134 -16.80 10.37 -6.07
CA GLU A 134 -16.09 10.53 -7.34
C GLU A 134 -17.04 10.67 -8.52
N ARG A 135 -18.09 9.86 -8.56
CA ARG A 135 -19.10 9.94 -9.60
C ARG A 135 -19.85 11.30 -9.59
N ALA A 136 -20.18 11.82 -8.43
CA ALA A 136 -20.84 13.13 -8.31
C ALA A 136 -19.92 14.27 -8.78
N ARG A 137 -18.64 14.21 -8.43
CA ARG A 137 -17.63 15.20 -8.88
C ARG A 137 -17.39 15.11 -10.38
N GLU A 138 -17.36 13.92 -10.93
CA GLU A 138 -17.21 13.69 -12.38
C GLU A 138 -18.37 14.33 -13.16
N HIS A 139 -19.60 14.12 -12.71
CA HIS A 139 -20.78 14.76 -13.31
C HIS A 139 -20.75 16.29 -13.18
N ALA A 140 -20.16 16.81 -12.13
CA ALA A 140 -19.97 18.24 -11.92
C ALA A 140 -18.74 18.83 -12.64
N HIS A 141 -18.04 18.03 -13.48
CA HIS A 141 -16.80 18.40 -14.22
C HIS A 141 -15.68 18.91 -13.30
N LYS A 142 -15.65 18.49 -12.04
CA LYS A 142 -14.62 18.83 -11.06
C LYS A 142 -13.44 17.86 -11.17
N PRO A 143 -12.25 18.24 -10.66
CA PRO A 143 -11.14 17.32 -10.55
C PRO A 143 -11.50 16.10 -9.70
N VAL A 144 -11.19 14.90 -10.16
CA VAL A 144 -11.43 13.61 -9.51
C VAL A 144 -10.11 12.92 -9.23
N LEU A 145 -10.05 12.10 -8.19
CA LEU A 145 -8.88 11.25 -7.93
C LEU A 145 -8.86 10.04 -8.84
N LEU A 146 -10.02 9.48 -9.12
CA LEU A 146 -10.18 8.31 -9.96
C LEU A 146 -11.28 8.58 -11.02
N ASP A 147 -10.87 8.62 -12.29
CA ASP A 147 -11.82 8.70 -13.40
C ASP A 147 -12.48 7.33 -13.61
N LEU A 148 -13.72 7.20 -13.15
CA LEU A 148 -14.47 5.94 -13.23
C LEU A 148 -14.78 5.52 -14.68
N ASN A 149 -14.75 6.46 -15.64
CA ASN A 149 -14.97 6.12 -17.05
C ASN A 149 -13.83 5.30 -17.64
N LEU A 150 -12.62 5.35 -17.07
CA LEU A 150 -11.52 4.50 -17.49
C LEU A 150 -11.87 3.01 -17.40
N PHE A 151 -12.68 2.61 -16.41
CA PHE A 151 -13.12 1.22 -16.27
C PHE A 151 -14.14 0.77 -17.32
N LYS A 152 -14.73 1.69 -18.08
CA LYS A 152 -15.55 1.37 -19.25
C LYS A 152 -14.69 0.92 -20.45
N VAL A 153 -13.42 1.33 -20.48
CA VAL A 153 -12.45 0.92 -21.49
C VAL A 153 -11.99 -0.49 -21.17
N THR A 154 -12.33 -1.45 -22.00
CA THR A 154 -12.08 -2.88 -21.76
C THR A 154 -10.59 -3.17 -21.55
N SER A 155 -9.70 -2.54 -22.34
CA SER A 155 -8.25 -2.71 -22.21
C SER A 155 -7.74 -2.24 -20.85
N PHE A 156 -8.24 -1.09 -20.34
CA PHE A 156 -7.87 -0.57 -19.03
C PHE A 156 -8.34 -1.50 -17.90
N ARG A 157 -9.62 -1.89 -17.94
CA ARG A 157 -10.21 -2.79 -16.92
C ARG A 157 -9.50 -4.13 -16.87
N ASN A 158 -9.31 -4.78 -18.03
CA ASN A 158 -8.66 -6.08 -18.09
C ASN A 158 -7.17 -5.99 -17.73
N GLY A 159 -6.49 -4.92 -18.18
CA GLY A 159 -5.10 -4.66 -17.80
C GLY A 159 -4.92 -4.44 -16.30
N SER A 160 -5.81 -3.66 -15.66
CA SER A 160 -5.78 -3.43 -14.21
C SER A 160 -6.04 -4.73 -13.43
N LEU A 161 -6.98 -5.56 -13.89
CA LEU A 161 -7.25 -6.86 -13.26
C LEU A 161 -6.06 -7.81 -13.40
N ALA A 162 -5.46 -7.88 -14.58
CA ALA A 162 -4.26 -8.68 -14.81
C ALA A 162 -3.09 -8.21 -13.94
N ALA A 163 -2.86 -6.89 -13.87
CA ALA A 163 -1.84 -6.30 -13.00
C ALA A 163 -2.08 -6.65 -11.52
N LEU A 164 -3.32 -6.57 -11.05
CA LEU A 164 -3.68 -6.95 -9.68
C LEU A 164 -3.30 -8.42 -9.39
N ILE A 165 -3.70 -9.36 -10.28
CA ILE A 165 -3.44 -10.79 -10.10
C ILE A 165 -1.93 -11.08 -10.12
N ILE A 166 -1.19 -10.47 -11.06
CA ILE A 166 0.25 -10.64 -11.17
C ILE A 166 0.95 -10.11 -9.92
N SER A 167 0.60 -8.91 -9.47
CA SER A 167 1.18 -8.30 -8.27
C SER A 167 0.87 -9.11 -7.00
N MET A 168 -0.34 -9.64 -6.86
CA MET A 168 -0.67 -10.52 -5.73
C MET A 168 0.19 -11.79 -5.74
N GLY A 169 0.42 -12.39 -6.90
CA GLY A 169 1.30 -13.55 -7.04
C GLY A 169 2.76 -13.21 -6.73
N GLU A 170 3.28 -12.14 -7.31
CA GLU A 170 4.66 -11.69 -7.13
C GLU A 170 4.97 -11.36 -5.67
N PHE A 171 4.20 -10.46 -5.05
CA PHE A 171 4.41 -10.09 -3.65
C PHE A 171 4.10 -11.24 -2.69
N GLY A 172 3.13 -12.10 -3.00
CA GLY A 172 2.84 -13.31 -2.23
C GLY A 172 4.04 -14.25 -2.17
N ILE A 173 4.69 -14.50 -3.30
CA ILE A 173 5.89 -15.36 -3.39
C ILE A 173 7.07 -14.70 -2.68
N LEU A 174 7.32 -13.42 -2.92
CA LEU A 174 8.41 -12.66 -2.26
C LEU A 174 8.28 -12.68 -0.74
N PHE A 175 7.07 -12.71 -0.22
CA PHE A 175 6.83 -12.80 1.23
C PHE A 175 6.90 -14.24 1.74
N ALA A 176 6.32 -15.20 1.03
CA ALA A 176 6.19 -16.58 1.47
C ALA A 176 7.53 -17.34 1.46
N ILE A 177 8.35 -17.16 0.42
CA ILE A 177 9.62 -17.89 0.28
C ILE A 177 10.59 -17.61 1.43
N PRO A 178 10.92 -16.36 1.80
CA PRO A 178 11.82 -16.11 2.93
C PRO A 178 11.31 -16.69 4.25
N LEU A 179 10.00 -16.56 4.51
CA LEU A 179 9.40 -17.13 5.72
C LEU A 179 9.51 -18.67 5.74
N TRP A 180 9.29 -19.31 4.61
CA TRP A 180 9.44 -20.77 4.51
C TRP A 180 10.88 -21.20 4.71
N LEU A 181 11.84 -20.51 4.06
CA LEU A 181 13.27 -20.82 4.20
C LEU A 181 13.75 -20.67 5.66
N GLN A 182 13.30 -19.62 6.34
CA GLN A 182 13.70 -19.36 7.72
C GLN A 182 13.00 -20.27 8.73
N ASN A 183 11.67 -20.44 8.63
CA ASN A 183 10.90 -21.18 9.64
C ASN A 183 10.89 -22.69 9.44
N VAL A 184 11.06 -23.18 8.20
CA VAL A 184 11.02 -24.62 7.88
C VAL A 184 12.40 -25.18 7.69
N LEU A 185 13.27 -24.50 6.95
CA LEU A 185 14.63 -24.95 6.68
C LEU A 185 15.66 -24.42 7.68
N GLY A 186 15.30 -23.49 8.57
CA GLY A 186 16.20 -22.93 9.58
C GLY A 186 17.34 -22.08 9.01
N LEU A 187 17.21 -21.59 7.78
CA LEU A 187 18.21 -20.76 7.14
C LEU A 187 18.23 -19.36 7.76
N SER A 188 19.44 -18.76 7.81
CA SER A 188 19.56 -17.35 8.22
C SER A 188 18.95 -16.41 7.18
N PRO A 189 18.59 -15.18 7.54
CA PRO A 189 18.07 -14.17 6.60
C PRO A 189 19.07 -13.74 5.51
N VAL A 190 20.30 -14.19 5.57
CA VAL A 190 21.40 -13.92 4.61
C VAL A 190 21.96 -15.23 4.13
#